data_17b0ed3c1f4bff395b8a904007ff3f3e
#
_entry.id   17b0ed3c1f4bff395b8a904007ff3f3e
#
_cell.length_a   1.000
_cell.length_b   1.000
_cell.length_c   1.000
_cell.angle_alpha   90.00
_cell.angle_beta   90.00
_cell.angle_gamma   90.00
#
_symmetry.space_group_name_H-M   'P 1'
#
loop_
_entity.id
_entity.type
_entity.pdbx_description
1 polymer ?
#
loop_
_entity_poly.entity_id
_entity_poly.type
_entity_poly.pdbx_seq_one_letter_code
_entity_poly.pdbx_strand_id
1 'polypeptide(L)'
;VIGEVGTSDYLVGVLSSTIPAFIVPTLIFILGALISFATGTSYGTMSILMPPAIPLAWAISSGDMSFTIVCTSGVLTGAMCGDHCSPISDTTILSSMGTSCNHIDHVSTQMYYAIFVAAITILVGYIPAGLGVPFYFSLVVGIVLLYIGLKVLGEKVDFDEVEA
;
A
#
# COMPACT_ATOMS: atom_id res chain seq x y z
N VAL A 1 16.21 -4.11 -18.77
CA VAL A 1 17.41 -4.29 -17.91
C VAL A 1 17.13 -5.25 -16.76
N ILE A 2 16.17 -4.99 -15.85
CA ILE A 2 15.90 -5.88 -14.69
C ILE A 2 15.48 -7.30 -15.14
N GLY A 3 14.63 -7.43 -16.16
CA GLY A 3 14.23 -8.73 -16.71
C GLY A 3 15.34 -9.46 -17.48
N GLU A 4 16.27 -8.74 -18.08
CA GLU A 4 17.38 -9.31 -18.87
C GLU A 4 18.53 -9.85 -18.00
N VAL A 5 18.66 -9.34 -16.77
CA VAL A 5 19.70 -9.75 -15.80
C VAL A 5 19.28 -11.01 -15.01
N GLY A 6 18.08 -11.57 -15.27
CA GLY A 6 17.60 -12.77 -14.57
C GLY A 6 17.25 -12.54 -13.10
N THR A 7 17.04 -11.28 -12.68
CA THR A 7 16.69 -10.93 -11.30
C THR A 7 15.41 -11.62 -10.84
N SER A 8 14.43 -11.73 -11.71
CA SER A 8 13.15 -12.40 -11.42
C SER A 8 13.36 -13.89 -11.13
N ASP A 9 14.15 -14.58 -11.94
CA ASP A 9 14.41 -16.03 -11.78
C ASP A 9 15.20 -16.33 -10.51
N TYR A 10 16.17 -15.47 -10.18
CA TYR A 10 16.92 -15.57 -8.93
C TYR A 10 16.02 -15.36 -7.70
N LEU A 11 15.18 -14.31 -7.72
CA LEU A 11 14.24 -14.04 -6.64
C LEU A 11 13.23 -15.18 -6.46
N VAL A 12 12.70 -15.72 -7.56
CA VAL A 12 11.83 -16.89 -7.52
C VAL A 12 12.53 -18.08 -6.86
N GLY A 13 13.78 -18.38 -7.23
CA GLY A 13 14.54 -19.49 -6.67
C GLY A 13 14.80 -19.37 -5.17
N VAL A 14 15.08 -18.17 -4.67
CA VAL A 14 15.40 -17.92 -3.25
C VAL A 14 14.14 -17.75 -2.39
N LEU A 15 13.15 -16.99 -2.87
CA LEU A 15 11.98 -16.63 -2.06
C LEU A 15 10.89 -17.70 -2.06
N SER A 16 10.74 -18.45 -3.15
CA SER A 16 9.69 -19.49 -3.23
C SER A 16 9.86 -20.60 -2.21
N SER A 17 11.09 -20.88 -1.75
CA SER A 17 11.39 -21.90 -0.75
C SER A 17 11.37 -21.40 0.70
N THR A 18 11.41 -20.07 0.91
CA THR A 18 11.66 -19.49 2.24
C THR A 18 10.45 -18.74 2.80
N ILE A 19 9.62 -18.14 1.94
CA ILE A 19 8.51 -17.28 2.37
C ILE A 19 7.17 -18.02 2.19
N PRO A 20 6.31 -18.08 3.25
CA PRO A 20 4.96 -18.59 3.11
C PRO A 20 4.15 -17.72 2.12
N ALA A 21 3.45 -18.39 1.19
CA ALA A 21 2.73 -17.70 0.12
C ALA A 21 1.74 -16.63 0.62
N PHE A 22 1.03 -16.89 1.73
CA PHE A 22 0.02 -15.96 2.26
C PHE A 22 0.57 -14.59 2.71
N ILE A 23 1.89 -14.50 3.01
CA ILE A 23 2.53 -13.24 3.44
C ILE A 23 3.01 -12.42 2.24
N VAL A 24 3.21 -13.04 1.08
CA VAL A 24 3.81 -12.39 -0.11
C VAL A 24 3.06 -11.12 -0.54
N PRO A 25 1.71 -11.10 -0.64
CA PRO A 25 0.99 -9.88 -0.99
C PRO A 25 1.23 -8.74 -0.01
N THR A 26 1.28 -9.05 1.28
CA THR A 26 1.56 -8.09 2.35
C THR A 26 2.97 -7.51 2.24
N LEU A 27 3.97 -8.36 2.00
CA LEU A 27 5.36 -7.92 1.81
C LEU A 27 5.49 -7.01 0.60
N ILE A 28 4.85 -7.35 -0.50
CA ILE A 28 4.82 -6.53 -1.72
C ILE A 28 4.20 -5.17 -1.46
N PHE A 29 3.08 -5.13 -0.73
CA PHE A 29 2.43 -3.87 -0.33
C PHE A 29 3.37 -2.99 0.51
N ILE A 30 3.99 -3.58 1.55
CA ILE A 30 4.91 -2.84 2.44
C ILE A 30 6.13 -2.32 1.67
N LEU A 31 6.74 -3.16 0.83
CA LEU A 31 7.87 -2.75 -0.01
C LEU A 31 7.49 -1.63 -0.97
N GLY A 32 6.32 -1.75 -1.61
CA GLY A 32 5.78 -0.70 -2.47
C GLY A 32 5.60 0.62 -1.73
N ALA A 33 5.02 0.58 -0.53
CA ALA A 33 4.83 1.76 0.30
C ALA A 33 6.15 2.40 0.73
N LEU A 34 7.14 1.60 1.16
CA LEU A 34 8.44 2.13 1.60
C LEU A 34 9.24 2.75 0.43
N ILE A 35 9.28 2.08 -0.72
CA ILE A 35 10.01 2.58 -1.90
C ILE A 35 9.34 3.87 -2.40
N SER A 36 8.01 3.88 -2.50
CA SER A 36 7.27 5.04 -2.97
C SER A 36 7.36 6.21 -2.01
N PHE A 37 7.32 5.97 -0.71
CA PHE A 37 7.56 7.00 0.32
C PHE A 37 8.94 7.63 0.17
N ALA A 38 9.98 6.80 -0.04
CA ALA A 38 11.36 7.27 -0.16
C ALA A 38 11.65 7.98 -1.50
N THR A 39 10.95 7.61 -2.57
CA THR A 39 11.15 8.19 -3.91
C THR A 39 10.20 9.32 -4.24
N GLY A 40 9.06 9.42 -3.54
CA GLY A 40 8.01 10.41 -3.80
C GLY A 40 7.28 10.18 -5.14
N THR A 41 7.27 8.93 -5.64
CA THR A 41 6.60 8.63 -6.92
C THR A 41 6.00 7.23 -6.94
N SER A 42 4.70 7.15 -7.14
CA SER A 42 3.98 5.88 -7.30
C SER A 42 4.32 5.18 -8.61
N TYR A 43 4.35 5.91 -9.72
CA TYR A 43 4.63 5.34 -11.05
C TYR A 43 6.04 4.77 -11.16
N GLY A 44 7.03 5.48 -10.61
CA GLY A 44 8.41 5.00 -10.55
C GLY A 44 8.52 3.70 -9.76
N THR A 45 7.85 3.63 -8.61
CA THR A 45 7.81 2.43 -7.77
C THR A 45 7.13 1.26 -8.47
N MET A 46 5.99 1.48 -9.12
CA MET A 46 5.30 0.45 -9.92
C MET A 46 6.20 -0.09 -11.02
N SER A 47 6.92 0.78 -11.72
CA SER A 47 7.84 0.39 -12.80
C SER A 47 9.00 -0.47 -12.32
N ILE A 48 9.44 -0.29 -11.06
CA ILE A 48 10.51 -1.09 -10.45
C ILE A 48 9.98 -2.42 -9.91
N LEU A 49 8.80 -2.42 -9.26
CA LEU A 49 8.30 -3.60 -8.55
C LEU A 49 7.47 -4.55 -9.41
N MET A 50 6.76 -4.08 -10.44
CA MET A 50 5.92 -4.95 -11.29
C MET A 50 6.73 -6.06 -11.97
N PRO A 51 7.89 -5.79 -12.60
CA PRO A 51 8.65 -6.82 -13.29
C PRO A 51 9.08 -7.98 -12.39
N PRO A 52 9.55 -7.81 -11.16
CA PRO A 52 9.89 -8.93 -10.27
C PRO A 52 8.66 -9.51 -9.53
N ALA A 53 7.66 -8.71 -9.17
CA ALA A 53 6.54 -9.15 -8.34
C ALA A 53 5.59 -10.11 -9.08
N ILE A 54 5.31 -9.87 -10.37
CA ILE A 54 4.38 -10.71 -11.15
C ILE A 54 4.93 -12.12 -11.37
N PRO A 55 6.17 -12.31 -11.88
CA PRO A 55 6.74 -13.65 -12.03
C PRO A 55 6.90 -14.38 -10.69
N LEU A 56 7.28 -13.66 -9.63
CA LEU A 56 7.40 -14.22 -8.29
C LEU A 56 6.05 -14.75 -7.77
N ALA A 57 4.99 -13.95 -7.88
CA ALA A 57 3.66 -14.35 -7.47
C ALA A 57 3.15 -15.58 -8.25
N TRP A 58 3.36 -15.58 -9.56
CA TRP A 58 3.02 -16.70 -10.44
C TRP A 58 3.73 -17.99 -10.07
N ALA A 59 5.03 -17.91 -9.80
CA ALA A 59 5.84 -19.07 -9.44
C ALA A 59 5.48 -19.63 -8.06
N ILE A 60 5.28 -18.76 -7.05
CA ILE A 60 4.91 -19.19 -5.69
C ILE A 60 3.53 -19.82 -5.65
N SER A 61 2.59 -19.32 -6.43
CA SER A 61 1.20 -19.83 -6.48
C SER A 61 1.01 -21.02 -7.42
N SER A 62 2.07 -21.52 -8.06
CA SER A 62 1.98 -22.58 -9.07
C SER A 62 1.04 -22.23 -10.22
N GLY A 63 0.98 -20.97 -10.61
CA GLY A 63 0.17 -20.47 -11.74
C GLY A 63 -1.24 -20.02 -11.37
N ASP A 64 -1.54 -19.73 -10.10
CA ASP A 64 -2.84 -19.17 -9.72
C ASP A 64 -2.93 -17.69 -10.11
N MET A 65 -3.86 -17.40 -11.03
CA MET A 65 -4.13 -16.05 -11.49
C MET A 65 -4.71 -15.17 -10.38
N SER A 66 -5.57 -15.73 -9.53
CA SER A 66 -6.21 -14.96 -8.44
C SER A 66 -5.17 -14.44 -7.47
N PHE A 67 -4.25 -15.28 -7.06
CA PHE A 67 -3.14 -14.88 -6.18
C PHE A 67 -2.21 -13.85 -6.85
N THR A 68 -1.92 -14.04 -8.14
CA THR A 68 -1.10 -13.09 -8.90
C THR A 68 -1.75 -11.70 -8.99
N ILE A 69 -3.08 -11.64 -9.16
CA ILE A 69 -3.84 -10.39 -9.14
C ILE A 69 -3.74 -9.71 -7.76
N VAL A 70 -3.86 -10.47 -6.68
CA VAL A 70 -3.71 -9.93 -5.31
C VAL A 70 -2.31 -9.35 -5.10
N CYS A 71 -1.25 -10.04 -5.52
CA CYS A 71 0.12 -9.52 -5.44
C CYS A 71 0.32 -8.26 -6.29
N THR A 72 -0.23 -8.25 -7.51
CA THR A 72 -0.19 -7.09 -8.40
C THR A 72 -0.92 -5.89 -7.79
N SER A 73 -2.07 -6.12 -7.17
CA SER A 73 -2.79 -5.07 -6.43
C SER A 73 -1.97 -4.55 -5.26
N GLY A 74 -1.18 -5.40 -4.60
CA GLY A 74 -0.23 -5.01 -3.55
C GLY A 74 0.83 -4.01 -4.03
N VAL A 75 1.37 -4.21 -5.25
CA VAL A 75 2.29 -3.23 -5.86
C VAL A 75 1.60 -1.89 -6.08
N LEU A 76 0.41 -1.91 -6.69
CA LEU A 76 -0.34 -0.70 -7.03
C LEU A 76 -0.70 0.11 -5.79
N THR A 77 -1.36 -0.53 -4.84
CA THR A 77 -1.87 0.15 -3.64
C THR A 77 -0.76 0.51 -2.66
N GLY A 78 0.30 -0.30 -2.55
CA GLY A 78 1.48 0.03 -1.77
C GLY A 78 2.19 1.26 -2.33
N ALA A 79 2.43 1.28 -3.65
CA ALA A 79 3.04 2.43 -4.31
C ALA A 79 2.20 3.72 -4.12
N MET A 80 0.88 3.62 -4.26
CA MET A 80 -0.02 4.77 -4.03
C MET A 80 -0.01 5.21 -2.57
N CYS A 81 -0.03 4.28 -1.61
CA CYS A 81 0.00 4.59 -0.20
C CYS A 81 1.28 5.34 0.21
N GLY A 82 2.43 4.87 -0.25
CA GLY A 82 3.72 5.51 0.04
C GLY A 82 3.86 6.90 -0.58
N ASP A 83 3.45 7.05 -1.84
CA ASP A 83 3.43 8.33 -2.53
C ASP A 83 2.56 9.36 -1.80
N HIS A 84 1.36 8.94 -1.42
CA HIS A 84 0.40 9.78 -0.73
C HIS A 84 0.90 10.31 0.63
N CYS A 85 1.73 9.54 1.33
CA CYS A 85 2.32 9.93 2.63
C CYS A 85 3.64 10.67 2.49
N SER A 86 4.28 10.67 1.32
CA SER A 86 5.63 11.18 1.13
C SER A 86 5.65 12.71 1.16
N PRO A 87 6.55 13.32 1.97
CA PRO A 87 6.73 14.77 1.97
C PRO A 87 7.39 15.30 0.70
N ILE A 88 8.01 14.44 -0.09
CA ILE A 88 8.68 14.82 -1.35
C ILE A 88 7.86 14.49 -2.59
N SER A 89 6.65 13.94 -2.40
CA SER A 89 5.74 13.65 -3.50
C SER A 89 5.19 14.95 -4.12
N ASP A 90 5.19 14.99 -5.45
CA ASP A 90 4.62 16.10 -6.21
C ASP A 90 3.11 16.23 -5.95
N THR A 91 2.39 15.14 -5.76
CA THR A 91 0.96 15.16 -5.42
C THR A 91 0.69 15.79 -4.07
N THR A 92 1.51 15.50 -3.05
CA THR A 92 1.40 16.08 -1.71
C THR A 92 1.77 17.55 -1.72
N ILE A 93 2.84 17.93 -2.46
CA ILE A 93 3.26 19.33 -2.62
C ILE A 93 2.15 20.14 -3.31
N LEU A 94 1.63 19.65 -4.43
CA LEU A 94 0.57 20.35 -5.17
C LEU A 94 -0.72 20.48 -4.35
N SER A 95 -1.08 19.47 -3.58
CA SER A 95 -2.24 19.50 -2.69
C SER A 95 -2.11 20.58 -1.60
N SER A 96 -0.96 20.64 -0.92
CA SER A 96 -0.69 21.65 0.11
C SER A 96 -0.65 23.07 -0.47
N MET A 97 -0.07 23.24 -1.66
CA MET A 97 -0.06 24.53 -2.35
C MET A 97 -1.46 24.95 -2.79
N GLY A 98 -2.26 24.03 -3.32
CA GLY A 98 -3.62 24.31 -3.78
C GLY A 98 -4.58 24.70 -2.66
N THR A 99 -4.36 24.19 -1.45
CA THR A 99 -5.14 24.54 -0.25
C THR A 99 -4.53 25.68 0.57
N SER A 100 -3.38 26.20 0.16
CA SER A 100 -2.63 27.26 0.87
C SER A 100 -2.29 26.88 2.32
N CYS A 101 -2.14 25.58 2.62
CA CYS A 101 -1.72 25.13 3.93
C CYS A 101 -0.22 24.89 4.02
N ASN A 102 0.31 24.89 5.26
CA ASN A 102 1.72 24.55 5.47
C ASN A 102 1.97 23.09 5.05
N HIS A 103 2.96 22.89 4.18
CA HIS A 103 3.27 21.57 3.63
C HIS A 103 3.61 20.53 4.71
N ILE A 104 4.39 20.90 5.71
CA ILE A 104 4.80 20.00 6.80
C ILE A 104 3.60 19.65 7.69
N ASP A 105 2.73 20.59 7.97
CA ASP A 105 1.51 20.35 8.75
C ASP A 105 0.55 19.43 7.99
N HIS A 106 0.42 19.64 6.67
CA HIS A 106 -0.36 18.75 5.80
C HIS A 106 0.17 17.32 5.84
N VAL A 107 1.48 17.12 5.65
CA VAL A 107 2.11 15.80 5.68
C VAL A 107 1.94 15.14 7.05
N SER A 108 2.20 15.87 8.13
CA SER A 108 2.13 15.31 9.48
C SER A 108 0.73 14.85 9.86
N THR A 109 -0.30 15.64 9.54
CA THR A 109 -1.69 15.27 9.83
C THR A 109 -2.17 14.11 8.96
N GLN A 110 -1.83 14.11 7.68
CA GLN A 110 -2.21 13.05 6.73
C GLN A 110 -1.57 11.70 7.08
N MET A 111 -0.34 11.70 7.58
CA MET A 111 0.41 10.47 7.87
C MET A 111 -0.30 9.58 8.91
N TYR A 112 -0.92 10.14 9.94
CA TYR A 112 -1.67 9.35 10.94
C TYR A 112 -2.82 8.57 10.31
N TYR A 113 -3.60 9.22 9.44
CA TYR A 113 -4.71 8.56 8.73
C TYR A 113 -4.19 7.49 7.77
N ALA A 114 -3.13 7.79 7.05
CA ALA A 114 -2.56 6.87 6.08
C ALA A 114 -1.98 5.61 6.75
N ILE A 115 -1.25 5.74 7.86
CA ILE A 115 -0.73 4.60 8.62
C ILE A 115 -1.89 3.76 9.18
N PHE A 116 -2.94 4.39 9.69
CA PHE A 116 -4.11 3.70 10.20
C PHE A 116 -4.82 2.89 9.09
N VAL A 117 -5.05 3.50 7.94
CA VAL A 117 -5.65 2.82 6.77
C VAL A 117 -4.75 1.70 6.27
N ALA A 118 -3.43 1.93 6.18
CA ALA A 118 -2.46 0.91 5.78
C ALA A 118 -2.47 -0.30 6.73
N ALA A 119 -2.54 -0.09 8.04
CA ALA A 119 -2.64 -1.15 9.02
C ALA A 119 -3.91 -2.01 8.83
N ILE A 120 -5.07 -1.38 8.63
CA ILE A 120 -6.32 -2.09 8.34
C ILE A 120 -6.22 -2.84 7.01
N THR A 121 -5.64 -2.23 5.98
CA THR A 121 -5.46 -2.85 4.66
C THR A 121 -4.59 -4.10 4.75
N ILE A 122 -3.54 -4.08 5.56
CA ILE A 122 -2.69 -5.26 5.80
C ILE A 122 -3.47 -6.33 6.54
N LEU A 123 -4.07 -5.99 7.68
CA LEU A 123 -4.69 -6.97 8.59
C LEU A 123 -5.97 -7.59 8.03
N VAL A 124 -6.78 -6.82 7.34
CA VAL A 124 -8.11 -7.24 6.87
C VAL A 124 -8.14 -7.46 5.35
N GLY A 125 -7.24 -6.82 4.62
CA GLY A 125 -7.13 -6.96 3.17
C GLY A 125 -6.15 -8.06 2.77
N TYR A 126 -4.85 -7.78 2.88
CA TYR A 126 -3.82 -8.62 2.28
C TYR A 126 -3.57 -9.94 2.99
N ILE A 127 -3.60 -10.00 4.32
CA ILE A 127 -3.41 -11.25 5.05
C ILE A 127 -4.55 -12.24 4.76
N PRO A 128 -5.84 -11.87 4.88
CA PRO A 128 -6.94 -12.76 4.51
C PRO A 128 -6.97 -13.11 3.02
N ALA A 129 -6.65 -12.16 2.13
CA ALA A 129 -6.58 -12.44 0.70
C ALA A 129 -5.49 -13.46 0.36
N GLY A 130 -4.32 -13.38 1.03
CA GLY A 130 -3.26 -14.38 0.91
C GLY A 130 -3.65 -15.77 1.43
N LEU A 131 -4.61 -15.85 2.34
CA LEU A 131 -5.21 -17.10 2.85
C LEU A 131 -6.39 -17.60 2.00
N GLY A 132 -6.73 -16.89 0.91
CA GLY A 132 -7.82 -17.28 0.00
C GLY A 132 -9.22 -16.83 0.46
N VAL A 133 -9.33 -15.91 1.40
CA VAL A 133 -10.63 -15.36 1.83
C VAL A 133 -11.20 -14.48 0.71
N PRO A 134 -12.50 -14.60 0.39
CA PRO A 134 -13.15 -13.79 -0.64
C PRO A 134 -13.06 -12.28 -0.34
N PHE A 135 -12.78 -11.47 -1.35
CA PHE A 135 -12.54 -10.04 -1.21
C PHE A 135 -13.74 -9.26 -0.64
N TYR A 136 -14.98 -9.71 -0.88
CA TYR A 136 -16.18 -9.02 -0.36
C TYR A 136 -16.20 -9.01 1.17
N PHE A 137 -15.75 -10.08 1.82
CA PHE A 137 -15.67 -10.16 3.27
C PHE A 137 -14.68 -9.13 3.82
N SER A 138 -13.47 -9.10 3.25
CA SER A 138 -12.44 -8.11 3.59
C SER A 138 -12.90 -6.68 3.35
N LEU A 139 -13.65 -6.43 2.27
CA LEU A 139 -14.20 -5.12 1.97
C LEU A 139 -15.19 -4.65 3.03
N VAL A 140 -16.17 -5.48 3.39
CA VAL A 140 -17.20 -5.12 4.38
C VAL A 140 -16.58 -4.90 5.76
N VAL A 141 -15.72 -5.83 6.20
CA VAL A 141 -15.03 -5.71 7.49
C VAL A 141 -14.12 -4.49 7.53
N GLY A 142 -13.40 -4.22 6.43
CA GLY A 142 -12.53 -3.05 6.30
C GLY A 142 -13.30 -1.73 6.44
N ILE A 143 -14.43 -1.59 5.75
CA ILE A 143 -15.29 -0.38 5.85
C ILE A 143 -15.81 -0.19 7.28
N VAL A 144 -16.27 -1.27 7.91
CA VAL A 144 -16.78 -1.21 9.30
C VAL A 144 -15.66 -0.80 10.26
N LEU A 145 -14.47 -1.36 10.14
CA LEU A 145 -13.32 -1.01 10.99
C LEU A 145 -12.85 0.43 10.76
N LEU A 146 -12.83 0.90 9.52
CA LEU A 146 -12.52 2.29 9.21
C LEU A 146 -13.54 3.24 9.85
N TYR A 147 -14.84 2.93 9.74
CA TYR A 147 -15.91 3.72 10.35
C TYR A 147 -15.81 3.76 11.88
N ILE A 148 -15.55 2.60 12.51
CA ILE A 148 -15.38 2.52 13.97
C ILE A 148 -14.13 3.29 14.39
N GLY A 149 -13.02 3.11 13.68
CA GLY A 149 -11.77 3.79 13.97
C GLY A 149 -11.89 5.32 13.88
N LEU A 150 -12.54 5.83 12.84
CA LEU A 150 -12.81 7.26 12.72
C LEU A 150 -13.71 7.79 13.83
N LYS A 151 -14.66 6.99 14.31
CA LYS A 151 -15.54 7.39 15.43
C LYS A 151 -14.84 7.40 16.78
N VAL A 152 -13.88 6.48 16.98
CA VAL A 152 -13.17 6.31 18.27
C VAL A 152 -11.96 7.24 18.36
N LEU A 153 -11.23 7.42 17.25
CA LEU A 153 -10.00 8.21 17.20
C LEU A 153 -10.22 9.65 16.74
N GLY A 154 -11.33 9.91 16.03
CA GLY A 154 -11.64 11.24 15.51
C GLY A 154 -12.30 12.11 16.54
N GLU A 155 -11.80 13.31 16.71
CA GLU A 155 -12.47 14.37 17.47
C GLU A 155 -13.41 15.17 16.57
N LYS A 156 -14.54 15.62 17.14
CA LYS A 156 -15.44 16.55 16.44
C LYS A 156 -14.78 17.91 16.37
N VAL A 157 -14.60 18.43 15.18
CA VAL A 157 -14.16 19.81 14.97
C VAL A 157 -15.39 20.71 15.17
N ASP A 158 -15.32 21.61 16.15
CA ASP A 158 -16.32 22.66 16.33
C ASP A 158 -15.87 23.86 15.49
N PHE A 159 -16.59 24.14 14.42
CA PHE A 159 -16.24 25.19 13.45
C PHE A 159 -16.32 26.60 14.08
N ASP A 160 -17.08 26.77 15.15
CA ASP A 160 -17.21 28.04 15.87
C ASP A 160 -15.92 28.44 16.63
N GLU A 161 -15.03 27.48 16.94
CA GLU A 161 -13.72 27.75 17.58
C GLU A 161 -12.61 28.08 16.56
N VAL A 162 -12.82 27.80 15.27
CA VAL A 162 -11.81 28.03 14.22
C VAL A 162 -11.86 29.46 13.66
N GLU A 163 -12.98 30.16 13.84
CA GLU A 163 -13.16 31.56 13.40
C GLU A 163 -12.82 32.61 14.50
N ALA A 164 -12.42 32.18 15.68
CA ALA A 164 -12.04 33.07 16.79
C ALA A 164 -10.50 33.18 16.89
#